data_4b2bbc09e7625a3f3ea98c6620583c98
#
_entry.id   4b2bbc09e7625a3f3ea98c6620583c98
#
_cell.length_a   1.000
_cell.length_b   1.000
_cell.length_c   1.000
_cell.angle_alpha   90.00
_cell.angle_beta   90.00
_cell.angle_gamma   90.00
#
_symmetry.space_group_name_H-M   'P 1'
#
loop_
_entity.id
_entity.type
_entity.pdbx_description
1 polymer ?
#
loop_
_entity_poly.entity_id
_entity_poly.type
_entity_poly.pdbx_seq_one_letter_code
_entity_poly.pdbx_strand_id
1 'polypeptide(L)'
;MKFIITESKLHQVITEYLNGLFPLDEVHYTNPITYDYETREDYEDENRVEFYLGDYDDENTIFRWYDCKYFYPGTSAKDRCPLVVVDHPYDDTLRAYFNDTWEEPFKKWFTENFNLPVKTVEWKRMRD
;
A
#
# COMPACT_ATOMS: atom_id res chain seq x y z
N MET A 1 5.73 36.71 0.04
CA MET A 1 4.58 36.21 0.82
C MET A 1 4.76 34.74 1.08
N LYS A 2 4.76 34.35 2.34
CA LYS A 2 4.81 32.92 2.68
C LYS A 2 3.40 32.36 2.75
N PHE A 3 3.16 31.29 2.03
CA PHE A 3 1.92 30.53 2.15
C PHE A 3 2.11 29.47 3.23
N ILE A 4 1.26 29.51 4.23
CA ILE A 4 1.23 28.48 5.25
C ILE A 4 0.12 27.51 4.88
N ILE A 5 0.49 26.28 4.54
CA ILE A 5 -0.47 25.22 4.29
C ILE A 5 -0.77 24.53 5.61
N THR A 6 -2.03 24.56 6.05
CA THR A 6 -2.43 23.86 7.26
C THR A 6 -2.32 22.35 7.01
N GLU A 7 -2.16 21.60 8.11
CA GLU A 7 -2.07 20.13 8.03
C GLU A 7 -3.30 19.52 7.36
N SER A 8 -4.50 20.00 7.70
CA SER A 8 -5.74 19.50 7.09
C SER A 8 -5.80 19.77 5.60
N LYS A 9 -5.30 20.93 5.15
CA LYS A 9 -5.26 21.28 3.74
C LYS A 9 -4.23 20.45 2.99
N LEU A 10 -3.09 20.18 3.60
CA LEU A 10 -2.08 19.30 3.03
C LEU A 10 -2.63 17.89 2.87
N HIS A 11 -3.35 17.38 3.86
CA HIS A 11 -4.04 16.08 3.76
C HIS A 11 -5.01 16.05 2.59
N GLN A 12 -5.78 17.12 2.40
CA GLN A 12 -6.70 17.22 1.27
C GLN A 12 -5.97 17.19 -0.08
N VAL A 13 -4.89 17.96 -0.20
CA VAL A 13 -4.09 17.99 -1.44
C VAL A 13 -3.52 16.61 -1.74
N ILE A 14 -2.99 15.94 -0.73
CA ILE A 14 -2.42 14.60 -0.91
C ILE A 14 -3.52 13.60 -1.28
N THR A 15 -4.68 13.67 -0.64
CA THR A 15 -5.82 12.79 -0.96
C THR A 15 -6.26 12.96 -2.41
N GLU A 16 -6.38 14.19 -2.88
CA GLU A 16 -6.73 14.48 -4.27
C GLU A 16 -5.66 13.95 -5.24
N TYR A 17 -4.40 14.08 -4.86
CA TYR A 17 -3.30 13.55 -5.65
C TYR A 17 -3.36 12.02 -5.72
N LEU A 18 -3.64 11.34 -4.61
CA LEU A 18 -3.79 9.89 -4.57
C LEU A 18 -4.95 9.41 -5.44
N ASN A 19 -6.08 10.14 -5.43
CA ASN A 19 -7.21 9.82 -6.27
C ASN A 19 -6.89 9.94 -7.77
N GLY A 20 -6.01 10.86 -8.13
CA GLY A 20 -5.55 11.01 -9.51
C GLY A 20 -4.52 9.95 -9.90
N LEU A 21 -3.61 9.61 -8.98
CA LEU A 21 -2.57 8.62 -9.20
C LEU A 21 -3.14 7.19 -9.23
N PHE A 22 -4.11 6.93 -8.35
CA PHE A 22 -4.77 5.64 -8.23
C PHE A 22 -6.29 5.83 -8.36
N PRO A 23 -6.81 5.97 -9.61
CA PRO A 23 -8.25 6.17 -9.80
C PRO A 23 -9.03 4.98 -9.24
N LEU A 24 -9.90 5.25 -8.27
CA LEU A 24 -10.59 4.19 -7.50
C LEU A 24 -11.46 3.28 -8.37
N ASP A 25 -12.01 3.80 -9.46
CA ASP A 25 -12.79 3.02 -10.41
C ASP A 25 -11.94 2.11 -11.31
N GLU A 26 -10.62 2.34 -11.34
CA GLU A 26 -9.67 1.56 -12.12
C GLU A 26 -8.79 0.65 -11.27
N VAL A 27 -8.82 0.81 -9.95
CA VAL A 27 -8.04 0.00 -9.03
C VAL A 27 -8.76 -1.33 -8.78
N HIS A 28 -8.05 -2.41 -9.05
CA HIS A 28 -8.51 -3.77 -8.79
C HIS A 28 -7.68 -4.38 -7.66
N TYR A 29 -8.23 -5.37 -6.99
CA TYR A 29 -7.49 -6.07 -5.94
C TYR A 29 -7.78 -7.56 -5.98
N THR A 30 -6.83 -8.36 -5.50
CA THR A 30 -6.96 -9.80 -5.44
C THR A 30 -6.09 -10.36 -4.30
N ASN A 31 -6.52 -11.49 -3.77
CA ASN A 31 -5.68 -12.28 -2.88
C ASN A 31 -4.76 -13.14 -3.75
N PRO A 32 -3.43 -13.10 -3.54
CA PRO A 32 -2.53 -13.89 -4.36
C PRO A 32 -2.71 -15.38 -4.11
N ILE A 33 -2.46 -16.17 -5.15
CA ILE A 33 -2.47 -17.62 -5.05
C ILE A 33 -1.09 -18.07 -4.56
N THR A 34 -1.08 -18.83 -3.49
CA THR A 34 0.14 -19.34 -2.87
C THR A 34 0.08 -20.86 -2.85
N TYR A 35 1.21 -21.51 -3.11
CA TYR A 35 1.32 -22.95 -3.06
C TYR A 35 1.72 -23.39 -1.65
N ASP A 36 0.93 -24.31 -1.06
CA ASP A 36 1.21 -24.89 0.23
C ASP A 36 1.97 -26.21 0.04
N TYR A 37 3.23 -26.22 0.49
CA TYR A 37 4.08 -27.40 0.36
C TYR A 37 3.67 -28.57 1.27
N GLU A 38 2.92 -28.30 2.33
CA GLU A 38 2.42 -29.34 3.22
C GLU A 38 1.21 -30.07 2.63
N THR A 39 0.22 -29.31 2.16
CA THR A 39 -0.99 -29.88 1.55
C THR A 39 -0.82 -30.18 0.06
N ARG A 40 0.19 -29.59 -0.59
CA ARG A 40 0.44 -29.67 -2.03
C ARG A 40 -0.71 -29.12 -2.86
N GLU A 41 -1.36 -28.09 -2.35
CA GLU A 41 -2.46 -27.43 -3.03
C GLU A 41 -2.20 -25.93 -3.10
N ASP A 42 -2.76 -25.30 -4.13
CA ASP A 42 -2.82 -23.84 -4.21
C ASP A 42 -3.94 -23.32 -3.33
N TYR A 43 -3.73 -22.17 -2.72
CA TYR A 43 -4.77 -21.52 -1.91
C TYR A 43 -4.72 -20.00 -2.10
N GLU A 44 -5.85 -19.35 -1.86
CA GLU A 44 -5.90 -17.89 -1.79
C GLU A 44 -5.37 -17.41 -0.44
N ASP A 45 -4.36 -16.54 -0.49
CA ASP A 45 -3.76 -16.01 0.73
C ASP A 45 -4.57 -14.79 1.23
N GLU A 46 -5.52 -15.04 2.12
CA GLU A 46 -6.38 -14.00 2.68
C GLU A 46 -5.63 -12.97 3.53
N ASN A 47 -4.38 -13.24 3.89
CA ASN A 47 -3.56 -12.35 4.70
C ASN A 47 -2.73 -11.38 3.85
N ARG A 48 -2.89 -11.44 2.53
CA ARG A 48 -2.26 -10.55 1.58
C ARG A 48 -3.29 -10.09 0.55
N VAL A 49 -3.19 -8.81 0.17
CA VAL A 49 -4.01 -8.26 -0.91
C VAL A 49 -3.09 -7.51 -1.85
N GLU A 50 -3.14 -7.82 -3.12
CA GLU A 50 -2.41 -7.11 -4.16
C GLU A 50 -3.36 -6.20 -4.92
N PHE A 51 -2.98 -4.92 -5.06
CA PHE A 51 -3.74 -3.91 -5.78
C PHE A 51 -3.02 -3.59 -7.09
N TYR A 52 -3.79 -3.46 -8.17
CA TYR A 52 -3.22 -3.27 -9.50
C TYR A 52 -4.13 -2.40 -10.38
N LEU A 53 -3.52 -1.83 -11.41
CA LEU A 53 -4.23 -1.07 -12.45
C LEU A 53 -4.14 -1.86 -13.76
N GLY A 54 -5.28 -2.04 -14.43
CA GLY A 54 -5.31 -2.81 -15.67
C GLY A 54 -5.36 -4.31 -15.41
N ASP A 55 -4.59 -5.08 -16.18
CA ASP A 55 -4.54 -6.54 -16.04
C ASP A 55 -3.68 -6.94 -14.85
N TYR A 56 -4.00 -8.08 -14.23
CA TYR A 56 -3.23 -8.59 -13.11
C TYR A 56 -1.86 -9.07 -13.59
N ASP A 57 -0.84 -8.29 -13.25
CA ASP A 57 0.54 -8.52 -13.63
C ASP A 57 1.43 -7.81 -12.60
N ASP A 58 2.62 -8.37 -12.35
CA ASP A 58 3.57 -7.75 -11.42
C ASP A 58 3.92 -6.31 -11.80
N GLU A 59 3.98 -6.01 -13.11
CA GLU A 59 4.26 -4.66 -13.60
C GLU A 59 3.13 -3.68 -13.32
N ASN A 60 1.92 -4.17 -13.14
CA ASN A 60 0.73 -3.36 -12.91
C ASN A 60 0.37 -3.23 -11.44
N THR A 61 1.10 -3.90 -10.56
CA THR A 61 0.88 -3.82 -9.12
C THR A 61 1.27 -2.44 -8.60
N ILE A 62 0.36 -1.82 -7.85
CA ILE A 62 0.57 -0.46 -7.33
C ILE A 62 0.96 -0.47 -5.86
N PHE A 63 0.30 -1.27 -5.05
CA PHE A 63 0.65 -1.48 -3.66
C PHE A 63 0.13 -2.83 -3.19
N ARG A 64 0.70 -3.31 -2.05
CA ARG A 64 0.36 -4.60 -1.44
C ARG A 64 0.07 -4.41 0.04
N TRP A 65 -0.96 -5.09 0.52
CA TRP A 65 -1.32 -5.08 1.93
C TRP A 65 -1.00 -6.43 2.56
N TYR A 66 -0.47 -6.39 3.79
CA TYR A 66 -0.13 -7.59 4.56
C TYR A 66 -0.68 -7.45 5.98
N ASP A 67 -1.37 -8.50 6.49
CA ASP A 67 -1.76 -8.53 7.88
C ASP A 67 -0.65 -9.11 8.78
N CYS A 68 0.37 -9.71 8.19
CA CYS A 68 1.56 -10.25 8.85
C CYS A 68 1.29 -11.44 9.77
N LYS A 69 0.21 -12.15 9.56
CA LYS A 69 -0.15 -13.30 10.39
C LYS A 69 0.90 -14.39 10.34
N TYR A 70 1.62 -14.52 9.23
CA TYR A 70 2.60 -15.57 9.00
C TYR A 70 4.06 -15.12 9.14
N PHE A 71 4.32 -13.92 9.62
CA PHE A 71 5.69 -13.53 9.89
C PHE A 71 6.21 -14.27 11.10
N TYR A 72 7.46 -14.73 11.01
CA TYR A 72 8.10 -15.47 12.09
C TYR A 72 8.17 -14.64 13.37
N PRO A 73 7.92 -15.26 14.53
CA PRO A 73 8.06 -14.58 15.82
C PRO A 73 9.46 -13.98 15.97
N GLY A 74 9.53 -12.75 16.50
CA GLY A 74 10.79 -12.07 16.72
C GLY A 74 11.29 -11.22 15.56
N THR A 75 10.58 -11.20 14.42
CA THR A 75 10.94 -10.29 13.34
C THR A 75 10.34 -8.91 13.61
N SER A 76 11.07 -7.85 13.23
CA SER A 76 10.58 -6.48 13.37
C SER A 76 9.34 -6.19 12.52
N ALA A 77 9.10 -7.00 11.49
CA ALA A 77 7.94 -6.85 10.63
C ALA A 77 6.62 -6.98 11.40
N LYS A 78 6.57 -7.87 12.39
CA LYS A 78 5.37 -8.09 13.20
C LYS A 78 4.90 -6.83 13.91
N ASP A 79 5.84 -6.00 14.37
CA ASP A 79 5.53 -4.76 15.09
C ASP A 79 5.02 -3.66 14.17
N ARG A 80 5.23 -3.79 12.86
CA ARG A 80 4.81 -2.81 11.86
C ARG A 80 3.50 -3.15 11.18
N CYS A 81 2.97 -4.34 11.42
CA CYS A 81 1.76 -4.86 10.76
C CYS A 81 0.48 -4.49 11.48
N PRO A 82 -0.64 -4.35 10.76
CA PRO A 82 -0.79 -4.52 9.30
C PRO A 82 -0.07 -3.42 8.54
N LEU A 83 0.51 -3.77 7.40
CA LEU A 83 1.28 -2.80 6.63
C LEU A 83 0.89 -2.80 5.15
N VAL A 84 1.14 -1.65 4.51
CA VAL A 84 1.02 -1.51 3.06
C VAL A 84 2.39 -1.16 2.50
N VAL A 85 2.79 -1.85 1.44
CA VAL A 85 4.01 -1.56 0.69
C VAL A 85 3.62 -0.93 -0.64
N VAL A 86 4.06 0.30 -0.87
CA VAL A 86 3.82 1.01 -2.13
C VAL A 86 4.91 0.64 -3.12
N ASP A 87 4.51 0.19 -4.30
CA ASP A 87 5.44 -0.27 -5.32
C ASP A 87 6.12 0.91 -6.04
N HIS A 88 7.32 0.66 -6.52
CA HIS A 88 8.04 1.58 -7.39
C HIS A 88 7.36 1.61 -8.78
N PRO A 89 7.23 2.76 -9.46
CA PRO A 89 7.80 4.08 -9.13
C PRO A 89 6.88 5.01 -8.33
N TYR A 90 5.75 4.54 -7.83
CA TYR A 90 4.76 5.39 -7.14
C TYR A 90 5.31 5.95 -5.84
N ASP A 91 6.12 5.18 -5.12
CA ASP A 91 6.79 5.63 -3.91
C ASP A 91 7.70 6.84 -4.21
N ASP A 92 8.48 6.78 -5.28
CA ASP A 92 9.37 7.88 -5.68
C ASP A 92 8.59 9.13 -6.04
N THR A 93 7.47 8.97 -6.74
CA THR A 93 6.61 10.08 -7.12
C THR A 93 6.05 10.77 -5.89
N LEU A 94 5.54 10.02 -4.94
CA LEU A 94 4.98 10.56 -3.71
C LEU A 94 6.05 11.27 -2.87
N ARG A 95 7.22 10.67 -2.75
CA ARG A 95 8.34 11.26 -2.01
C ARG A 95 8.88 12.52 -2.68
N ALA A 96 8.91 12.55 -4.01
CA ALA A 96 9.39 13.71 -4.75
C ALA A 96 8.52 14.94 -4.52
N TYR A 97 7.19 14.77 -4.37
CA TYR A 97 6.27 15.87 -4.17
C TYR A 97 6.00 16.19 -2.70
N PHE A 98 6.03 15.20 -1.83
CA PHE A 98 5.54 15.36 -0.46
C PHE A 98 6.56 14.96 0.61
N ASN A 99 7.75 14.51 0.23
CA ASN A 99 8.73 13.94 1.16
C ASN A 99 8.09 12.83 2.00
N ASP A 100 8.14 12.91 3.33
CA ASP A 100 7.54 11.91 4.22
C ASP A 100 6.11 12.27 4.64
N THR A 101 5.58 13.41 4.21
CA THR A 101 4.26 13.88 4.65
C THR A 101 3.10 13.11 4.04
N TRP A 102 3.35 12.28 3.01
CA TRP A 102 2.29 11.54 2.34
C TRP A 102 1.84 10.28 3.08
N GLU A 103 2.65 9.77 4.01
CA GLU A 103 2.40 8.47 4.65
C GLU A 103 1.11 8.43 5.46
N GLU A 104 0.89 9.39 6.35
CA GLU A 104 -0.33 9.44 7.17
C GLU A 104 -1.59 9.68 6.33
N PRO A 105 -1.61 10.63 5.38
CA PRO A 105 -2.76 10.76 4.47
C PRO A 105 -3.01 9.50 3.63
N PHE A 106 -1.96 8.80 3.21
CA PHE A 106 -2.10 7.55 2.47
C PHE A 106 -2.80 6.48 3.31
N LYS A 107 -2.38 6.32 4.56
CA LYS A 107 -3.01 5.36 5.49
C LYS A 107 -4.51 5.63 5.62
N LYS A 108 -4.88 6.88 5.81
CA LYS A 108 -6.27 7.30 5.94
C LYS A 108 -7.03 7.03 4.63
N TRP A 109 -6.47 7.45 3.51
CA TRP A 109 -7.06 7.23 2.19
C TRP A 109 -7.28 5.75 1.91
N PHE A 110 -6.27 4.93 2.17
CA PHE A 110 -6.31 3.49 1.96
C PHE A 110 -7.39 2.84 2.84
N THR A 111 -7.40 3.14 4.12
CA THR A 111 -8.36 2.56 5.06
C THR A 111 -9.80 2.96 4.71
N GLU A 112 -10.02 4.21 4.34
CA GLU A 112 -11.36 4.70 3.98
C GLU A 112 -11.89 4.06 2.69
N ASN A 113 -11.02 3.77 1.72
CA ASN A 113 -11.45 3.26 0.43
C ASN A 113 -11.47 1.74 0.33
N PHE A 114 -10.61 1.05 1.05
CA PHE A 114 -10.48 -0.41 0.97
C PHE A 114 -10.87 -1.13 2.24
N ASN A 115 -11.18 -0.41 3.30
CA ASN A 115 -11.65 -0.96 4.57
C ASN A 115 -10.71 -1.99 5.18
N LEU A 116 -9.41 -1.78 5.03
CA LEU A 116 -8.36 -2.61 5.61
C LEU A 116 -7.55 -1.77 6.60
N PRO A 117 -7.26 -2.31 7.80
CA PRO A 117 -6.46 -1.56 8.78
C PRO A 117 -5.00 -1.45 8.34
N VAL A 118 -4.38 -0.30 8.59
CA VAL A 118 -2.97 -0.07 8.27
C VAL A 118 -2.28 0.58 9.45
N LYS A 119 -1.25 -0.06 9.97
CA LYS A 119 -0.41 0.52 11.00
C LYS A 119 0.77 1.29 10.40
N THR A 120 1.39 0.74 9.36
CA THR A 120 2.61 1.27 8.76
C THR A 120 2.49 1.28 7.24
N VAL A 121 3.03 2.34 6.62
CA VAL A 121 3.21 2.42 5.18
C VAL A 121 4.70 2.31 4.89
N GLU A 122 5.05 1.40 3.97
CA GLU A 122 6.42 1.22 3.52
C GLU A 122 6.47 1.35 2.00
N TRP A 123 7.66 1.52 1.46
CA TRP A 123 7.85 1.53 0.03
C TRP A 123 8.90 0.50 -0.34
N LYS A 124 8.68 -0.11 -1.51
CA LYS A 124 9.60 -1.12 -2.02
C LYS A 124 10.81 -0.44 -2.65
N ARG A 125 11.98 -0.69 -2.10
CA ARG A 125 13.22 -0.19 -2.68
C ARG A 125 13.59 -1.05 -3.89
N MET A 126 14.30 -0.46 -4.85
CA MET A 126 14.69 -1.16 -6.08
C MET A 126 15.56 -2.40 -5.84
N ARG A 127 16.11 -2.54 -4.64
CA ARG A 127 17.00 -3.65 -4.30
C ARG A 127 16.29 -4.81 -3.61
N ASP A 128 15.07 -4.62 -3.23
CA ASP A 128 14.36 -5.61 -2.40
C ASP A 128 13.57 -6.62 -3.24
#